data_29cfc2e878c2346323dac847275dae4b
#
_entry.id   29cfc2e878c2346323dac847275dae4b
#
_cell.length_a   1.000
_cell.length_b   1.000
_cell.length_c   1.000
_cell.angle_alpha   90.00
_cell.angle_beta   90.00
_cell.angle_gamma   90.00
#
_symmetry.space_group_name_H-M   'P 1'
#
loop_
_entity.id
_entity.type
_entity.pdbx_description
1 polymer ?
#
loop_
_entity_poly.entity_id
_entity_poly.type
_entity_poly.pdbx_seq_one_letter_code
_entity_poly.pdbx_strand_id
1 'polypeptide(L)' 'MNDTISKNLRKLRLEKHMTQEQVAEKLGVSAQSVSRWETAATFPDILLLPQ' A
#
# COMPACT_ATOMS: atom_id res chain seq x y z
N MET A 1 -0.86 -15.70 -2.14
CA MET A 1 -1.23 -15.02 -0.92
C MET A 1 -0.69 -13.61 -0.85
N ASN A 2 0.60 -13.42 -1.14
CA ASN A 2 1.16 -12.08 -1.14
C ASN A 2 0.54 -11.19 -2.20
N ASP A 3 0.14 -11.79 -3.33
CA ASP A 3 -0.54 -11.06 -4.39
C ASP A 3 -1.86 -10.47 -3.93
N THR A 4 -2.52 -11.12 -2.98
CA THR A 4 -3.79 -10.64 -2.46
C THR A 4 -3.63 -9.30 -1.76
N ILE A 5 -2.57 -9.14 -0.98
CA ILE A 5 -2.29 -7.89 -0.28
C ILE A 5 -2.04 -6.78 -1.29
N SER A 6 -1.24 -7.06 -2.32
CA SER A 6 -0.91 -6.06 -3.34
C SER A 6 -2.16 -5.62 -4.10
N LYS A 7 -2.98 -6.58 -4.50
CA LYS A 7 -4.21 -6.28 -5.22
C LYS A 7 -5.20 -5.52 -4.35
N ASN A 8 -5.32 -5.89 -3.10
CA ASN A 8 -6.26 -5.23 -2.19
C ASN A 8 -5.84 -3.80 -1.90
N LEU A 9 -4.55 -3.56 -1.71
CA LEU A 9 -4.04 -2.21 -1.51
C LEU A 9 -4.41 -1.30 -2.68
N ARG A 10 -4.12 -1.76 -3.88
CA ARG A 10 -4.40 -0.99 -5.07
C ARG A 10 -5.90 -0.79 -5.24
N LYS A 11 -6.68 -1.84 -5.04
CA LYS A 11 -8.12 -1.76 -5.19
C LYS A 11 -8.73 -0.75 -4.23
N LEU A 12 -8.35 -0.81 -2.97
CA LEU A 12 -8.87 0.13 -1.97
C LEU A 12 -8.48 1.56 -2.30
N ARG A 13 -7.23 1.75 -2.74
CA ARG A 13 -6.76 3.07 -3.13
C ARG A 13 -7.61 3.63 -4.27
N LEU A 14 -7.84 2.82 -5.29
CA LEU A 14 -8.62 3.26 -6.46
C LEU A 14 -10.08 3.50 -6.12
N GLU A 15 -10.65 2.67 -5.25
CA GLU A 15 -12.03 2.85 -4.82
C GLU A 15 -12.21 4.16 -4.08
N LYS A 16 -11.19 4.62 -3.38
CA LYS A 16 -11.23 5.87 -2.64
C LYS A 16 -10.71 7.05 -3.44
N HIS A 17 -10.41 6.82 -4.71
CA HIS A 17 -9.89 7.85 -5.62
C HIS A 17 -8.64 8.53 -5.06
N MET A 18 -7.75 7.73 -4.47
CA MET A 18 -6.53 8.25 -3.87
C MET A 18 -5.33 7.94 -4.75
N THR A 19 -4.33 8.83 -4.71
CA THR A 19 -3.04 8.56 -5.34
C THR A 19 -2.17 7.76 -4.39
N GLN A 20 -1.09 7.18 -4.91
CA GLN A 20 -0.12 6.49 -4.07
C GLN A 20 0.47 7.44 -3.04
N GLU A 21 0.69 8.70 -3.43
CA GLU A 21 1.22 9.70 -2.51
C GLU A 21 0.27 9.98 -1.36
N GLN A 22 -1.02 10.04 -1.65
CA GLN A 22 -2.02 10.28 -0.61
C GLN A 22 -2.08 9.12 0.37
N VAL A 23 -2.02 7.90 -0.14
CA VAL A 23 -2.00 6.72 0.74
C VAL A 23 -0.73 6.72 1.58
N ALA A 24 0.41 7.01 0.96
CA ALA A 24 1.69 7.04 1.66
C ALA A 24 1.66 8.05 2.80
N GLU A 25 1.08 9.22 2.54
CA GLU A 25 0.98 10.26 3.56
C GLU A 25 0.14 9.80 4.75
N LYS A 26 -0.97 9.13 4.48
CA LYS A 26 -1.83 8.62 5.56
C LYS A 26 -1.15 7.52 6.37
N LEU A 27 -0.32 6.72 5.72
CA LEU A 27 0.37 5.63 6.41
C LEU A 27 1.71 6.04 7.01
N GLY A 28 2.18 7.24 6.69
CA GLY A 28 3.46 7.70 7.21
C GLY A 28 4.64 7.04 6.52
N VAL A 29 4.50 6.66 5.26
CA VAL A 29 5.56 6.03 4.47
C VAL A 29 5.77 6.79 3.18
N SER A 30 6.76 6.40 2.39
CA SER A 30 7.00 7.04 1.10
C SER A 30 6.07 6.49 0.02
N ALA A 31 5.79 7.31 -0.98
CA ALA A 31 4.99 6.85 -2.13
C ALA A 31 5.68 5.70 -2.85
N GLN A 32 7.02 5.69 -2.85
CA GLN A 32 7.77 4.61 -3.45
C GLN A 32 7.49 3.28 -2.75
N SER A 33 7.34 3.31 -1.43
CA SER A 33 6.98 2.12 -0.67
C SER A 33 5.62 1.60 -1.09
N VAL A 34 4.63 2.49 -1.21
CA VAL A 34 3.30 2.09 -1.64
C VAL A 34 3.35 1.47 -3.03
N SER A 35 4.10 2.09 -3.94
CA SER A 35 4.26 1.57 -5.29
C SER A 35 4.83 0.16 -5.27
N ARG A 36 5.85 -0.07 -4.46
CA ARG A 36 6.47 -1.39 -4.35
C ARG A 36 5.51 -2.42 -3.78
N TRP A 37 4.69 -2.02 -2.83
CA TRP A 37 3.69 -2.93 -2.27
C TRP A 37 2.66 -3.32 -3.32
N GLU A 38 2.23 -2.37 -4.13
CA GLU A 38 1.22 -2.62 -5.15
C GLU A 38 1.76 -3.48 -6.29
N THR A 39 3.05 -3.47 -6.53
CA THR A 39 3.67 -4.31 -7.56
C THR A 39 4.18 -5.62 -7.00
N ALA A 40 3.99 -5.86 -5.71
CA ALA A 40 4.45 -7.06 -5.01
C ALA A 40 5.98 -7.18 -4.97
N ALA A 41 6.69 -6.07 -5.20
CA ALA A 41 8.14 -6.05 -5.08
C ALA A 41 8.57 -6.18 -3.61
N THR A 42 7.81 -5.54 -2.73
CA THR A 42 7.99 -5.68 -1.29
C THR A 42 6.60 -5.67 -0.64
N PHE A 43 6.56 -5.88 0.66
CA PHE A 43 5.29 -5.89 1.40
C PHE A 43 5.43 -5.02 2.63
N PRO A 44 4.31 -4.48 3.14
CA PRO A 44 4.36 -3.70 4.37
C PRO A 44 4.99 -4.51 5.49
N ASP A 45 5.84 -3.84 6.24
CA ASP A 45 6.39 -4.45 7.44
C ASP A 45 5.24 -4.69 8.42
N ILE A 46 5.28 -5.83 9.08
CA ILE A 46 4.25 -6.17 10.05
C ILE A 46 4.15 -5.12 11.16
N LEU A 47 5.23 -4.42 11.43
CA LEU A 47 5.25 -3.37 12.44
C LEU A 47 4.47 -2.13 12.01
N LEU A 48 4.19 -1.99 10.73
CA LEU A 48 3.41 -0.87 10.21
C LEU A 48 1.92 -1.12 10.27
N LEU A 49 1.51 -2.34 10.55
CA LEU A 49 0.11 -2.69 10.58
C LEU A 49 -0.45 -2.45 11.98
N PRO A 50 -1.69 -1.93 12.07
CA PRO A 50 -2.32 -1.78 13.38
C PRO A 50 -2.48 -3.13 14.04
N GLN A 51 -2.23 -3.17 15.29
CA GLN A 51 -2.38 -4.39 16.05
C GLN A 51 -3.82 -4.58 16.50
#